data_585f4d2b7010a66efd17d31a710b8983
#
_entry.id   585f4d2b7010a66efd17d31a710b8983
#
_cell.length_a   1.000
_cell.length_b   1.000
_cell.length_c   1.000
_cell.angle_alpha   90.00
_cell.angle_beta   90.00
_cell.angle_gamma   90.00
#
_symmetry.space_group_name_H-M   'P 1'
#
loop_
_entity.id
_entity.type
_entity.pdbx_description
1 polymer ?
#
loop_
_entity_poly.entity_id
_entity_poly.type
_entity_poly.pdbx_seq_one_letter_code
_entity_poly.pdbx_strand_id
1 'polypeptide(L)'
;WFKLEIEIKKITEERINMSGHSKFANIKHKKEKNDAAKGKMFTIIGKEIAVAVKEGGADPNNNSKLRDVIAKAKANNMPNDTIERGIKKAAGNASAINYETVRYEGYGPNGIAIIVDALTDNRNRTAANVRNCFTKGGGNVGTQGCVAYMFDEKGQIIIDKEECDMDPDELMMT
;
A
#
# COMPACT_ATOMS: atom_id res chain seq x y z
N TRP A 1 -13.88 -0.92 -11.53
CA TRP A 1 -12.75 -1.45 -10.76
C TRP A 1 -11.83 -2.23 -11.68
N PHE A 2 -10.81 -1.59 -12.21
CA PHE A 2 -9.71 -2.29 -12.86
C PHE A 2 -8.63 -2.51 -11.80
N LYS A 3 -8.52 -3.75 -11.30
CA LYS A 3 -7.30 -4.23 -10.69
C LYS A 3 -6.30 -4.34 -11.84
N LEU A 4 -5.47 -3.32 -12.03
CA LEU A 4 -4.35 -3.42 -12.93
C LEU A 4 -3.30 -4.30 -12.25
N GLU A 5 -3.42 -5.61 -12.38
CA GLU A 5 -2.27 -6.49 -12.29
C GLU A 5 -1.43 -6.18 -13.52
N ILE A 6 -0.42 -5.34 -13.32
CA ILE A 6 0.66 -5.24 -14.31
C ILE A 6 1.45 -6.54 -14.19
N GLU A 7 0.96 -7.57 -14.85
CA GLU A 7 1.77 -8.72 -15.22
C GLU A 7 2.76 -8.21 -16.26
N ILE A 8 3.91 -7.74 -15.78
CA ILE A 8 5.07 -7.57 -16.65
C ILE A 8 5.49 -8.99 -17.01
N LYS A 9 4.93 -9.53 -18.10
CA LYS A 9 5.54 -10.66 -18.78
C LYS A 9 6.92 -10.20 -19.24
N LYS A 10 7.91 -10.43 -18.42
CA LYS A 10 9.29 -10.54 -18.89
C LYS A 10 9.30 -11.69 -19.85
N ILE A 11 9.39 -11.36 -21.12
CA ILE A 11 9.87 -12.31 -22.15
C ILE A 11 11.28 -12.65 -21.69
N THR A 12 11.41 -13.74 -20.98
CA THR A 12 12.70 -14.35 -20.68
C THR A 12 13.14 -14.97 -21.97
N GLU A 13 14.10 -14.33 -22.65
CA GLU A 13 14.98 -15.04 -23.55
C GLU A 13 15.58 -16.22 -22.77
N GLU A 14 15.24 -17.40 -23.22
CA GLU A 14 15.92 -18.63 -22.82
C GLU A 14 17.39 -18.53 -23.23
N ARG A 15 18.22 -18.00 -22.36
CA ARG A 15 19.63 -18.29 -22.41
C ARG A 15 19.87 -19.57 -21.63
N ILE A 16 20.07 -20.62 -22.40
CA ILE A 16 20.75 -21.84 -21.99
C ILE A 16 22.02 -21.41 -21.24
N ASN A 17 21.99 -21.52 -19.92
CA ASN A 17 23.20 -21.41 -19.12
C ASN A 17 23.38 -22.70 -18.34
N MET A 18 24.25 -23.52 -18.88
CA MET A 18 24.85 -24.62 -18.13
C MET A 18 25.64 -24.10 -16.96
N SER A 19 25.57 -24.82 -15.90
CA SER A 19 26.37 -24.88 -14.70
C SER A 19 25.86 -24.18 -13.45
N GLY A 20 25.41 -25.02 -12.51
CA GLY A 20 25.92 -24.99 -11.14
C GLY A 20 25.59 -23.81 -10.24
N HIS A 21 24.48 -23.10 -10.40
CA HIS A 21 24.00 -22.25 -9.30
C HIS A 21 23.09 -23.07 -8.40
N SER A 22 23.64 -23.41 -7.25
CA SER A 22 23.01 -24.17 -6.17
C SER A 22 21.58 -23.73 -5.96
N LYS A 23 20.63 -24.68 -5.95
CA LYS A 23 19.23 -24.52 -5.53
C LYS A 23 19.10 -23.69 -4.25
N PHE A 24 20.11 -23.75 -3.39
CA PHE A 24 20.28 -22.99 -2.16
C PHE A 24 20.46 -21.47 -2.41
N ALA A 25 21.24 -21.05 -3.40
CA ALA A 25 21.44 -19.63 -3.73
C ALA A 25 20.15 -18.99 -4.26
N ASN A 26 19.40 -19.71 -5.10
CA ASN A 26 18.10 -19.26 -5.60
C ASN A 26 17.04 -19.14 -4.50
N ILE A 27 17.03 -20.09 -3.55
CA ILE A 27 16.14 -20.04 -2.38
C ILE A 27 16.51 -18.86 -1.49
N LYS A 28 17.80 -18.62 -1.23
CA LYS A 28 18.31 -17.49 -0.44
C LYS A 28 17.90 -16.15 -1.06
N HIS A 29 18.15 -15.95 -2.34
CA HIS A 29 17.75 -14.71 -3.04
C HIS A 29 16.24 -14.48 -3.04
N LYS A 30 15.44 -15.54 -3.21
CA LYS A 30 13.98 -15.42 -3.16
C LYS A 30 13.50 -15.06 -1.76
N LYS A 31 14.11 -15.63 -0.72
CA LYS A 31 13.83 -15.31 0.68
C LYS A 31 14.20 -13.86 1.01
N GLU A 32 15.42 -13.43 0.67
CA GLU A 32 15.89 -12.05 0.88
C GLU A 32 14.97 -11.02 0.19
N LYS A 33 14.52 -11.29 -1.03
CA LYS A 33 13.60 -10.41 -1.76
C LYS A 33 12.22 -10.34 -1.07
N ASN A 34 11.71 -11.46 -0.59
CA ASN A 34 10.44 -11.50 0.14
C ASN A 34 10.54 -10.80 1.50
N ASP A 35 11.65 -10.99 2.22
CA ASP A 35 11.88 -10.35 3.51
C ASP A 35 12.04 -8.84 3.37
N ALA A 36 12.72 -8.36 2.32
CA ALA A 36 12.82 -6.95 2.00
C ALA A 36 11.45 -6.33 1.63
N ALA A 37 10.61 -7.06 0.90
CA ALA A 37 9.25 -6.60 0.56
C ALA A 37 8.36 -6.51 1.83
N LYS A 38 8.43 -7.50 2.72
CA LYS A 38 7.73 -7.48 4.02
C LYS A 38 8.22 -6.31 4.89
N GLY A 39 9.53 -6.08 4.97
CA GLY A 39 10.10 -4.96 5.72
C GLY A 39 9.60 -3.60 5.24
N LYS A 40 9.49 -3.41 3.93
CA LYS A 40 8.89 -2.20 3.34
C LYS A 40 7.42 -2.04 3.74
N MET A 41 6.64 -3.12 3.65
CA MET A 41 5.22 -3.11 4.02
C MET A 41 5.05 -2.78 5.52
N PHE A 42 5.84 -3.38 6.39
CA PHE A 42 5.80 -3.09 7.83
C PHE A 42 6.17 -1.63 8.15
N THR A 43 7.08 -1.05 7.39
CA THR A 43 7.44 0.36 7.52
C THR A 43 6.26 1.27 7.14
N ILE A 44 5.54 0.93 6.06
CA ILE A 44 4.35 1.69 5.62
C ILE A 44 3.25 1.59 6.69
N ILE A 45 2.91 0.38 7.11
CA ILE A 45 1.89 0.15 8.15
C ILE A 45 2.25 0.85 9.46
N GLY A 46 3.53 0.84 9.85
CA GLY A 46 4.00 1.56 11.04
C GLY A 46 3.78 3.07 10.97
N LYS A 47 3.90 3.67 9.78
CA LYS A 47 3.56 5.08 9.55
C LYS A 47 2.06 5.33 9.61
N GLU A 48 1.26 4.45 9.02
CA GLU A 48 -0.20 4.52 9.07
C GLU A 48 -0.71 4.42 10.51
N ILE A 49 -0.13 3.53 11.35
CA ILE A 49 -0.42 3.44 12.79
C ILE A 49 -0.12 4.79 13.47
N ALA A 50 1.04 5.39 13.19
CA ALA A 50 1.43 6.65 13.80
C ALA A 50 0.44 7.77 13.47
N VAL A 51 -0.04 7.85 12.23
CA VAL A 51 -1.05 8.83 11.80
C VAL A 51 -2.39 8.55 12.47
N ALA A 52 -2.86 7.30 12.45
CA ALA A 52 -4.14 6.93 13.04
C ALA A 52 -4.18 7.23 14.55
N VAL A 53 -3.09 6.92 15.28
CA VAL A 53 -2.98 7.23 16.72
C VAL A 53 -2.98 8.74 16.98
N LYS A 54 -2.32 9.51 16.13
CA LYS A 54 -2.25 10.97 16.27
C LYS A 54 -3.60 11.64 16.03
N GLU A 55 -4.38 11.13 15.09
CA GLU A 55 -5.69 11.69 14.71
C GLU A 55 -6.81 11.29 15.67
N GLY A 56 -6.83 10.03 16.12
CA GLY A 56 -7.95 9.47 16.89
C GLY A 56 -7.59 8.83 18.22
N GLY A 57 -6.33 8.93 18.66
CA GLY A 57 -5.86 8.33 19.91
C GLY A 57 -5.42 6.87 19.77
N ALA A 58 -4.82 6.35 20.85
CA ALA A 58 -4.18 5.03 20.87
C ALA A 58 -5.15 3.86 21.16
N ASP A 59 -6.42 4.15 21.46
CA ASP A 59 -7.40 3.11 21.77
C ASP A 59 -8.15 2.67 20.49
N PRO A 60 -7.97 1.43 20.03
CA PRO A 60 -8.65 0.92 18.85
C PRO A 60 -10.18 0.87 18.97
N ASN A 61 -10.73 0.83 20.18
CA ASN A 61 -12.18 0.81 20.39
C ASN A 61 -12.82 2.16 20.02
N ASN A 62 -12.09 3.24 20.25
CA ASN A 62 -12.53 4.62 20.00
C ASN A 62 -11.96 5.19 18.68
N ASN A 63 -11.11 4.45 17.98
CA ASN A 63 -10.44 4.89 16.77
C ASN A 63 -10.61 3.85 15.63
N SER A 64 -11.63 4.07 14.78
CA SER A 64 -11.94 3.19 13.65
C SER A 64 -10.75 3.07 12.68
N LYS A 65 -10.09 4.19 12.39
CA LYS A 65 -8.93 4.22 11.50
C LYS A 65 -7.77 3.35 12.02
N LEU A 66 -7.51 3.42 13.33
CA LEU A 66 -6.50 2.58 13.97
C LEU A 66 -6.88 1.09 13.90
N ARG A 67 -8.15 0.78 14.09
CA ARG A 67 -8.68 -0.59 13.98
C ARG A 67 -8.46 -1.17 12.59
N ASP A 68 -8.76 -0.39 11.54
CA ASP A 68 -8.56 -0.81 10.15
C ASP A 68 -7.07 -1.03 9.83
N VAL A 69 -6.20 -0.14 10.31
CA VAL A 69 -4.75 -0.30 10.14
C VAL A 69 -4.22 -1.52 10.90
N ILE A 70 -4.75 -1.83 12.09
CA ILE A 70 -4.40 -3.06 12.84
C ILE A 70 -4.86 -4.30 12.08
N ALA A 71 -6.06 -4.30 11.50
CA ALA A 71 -6.55 -5.40 10.67
C ALA A 71 -5.64 -5.61 9.44
N LYS A 72 -5.26 -4.53 8.76
CA LYS A 72 -4.30 -4.54 7.65
C LYS A 72 -2.93 -5.09 8.08
N ALA A 73 -2.45 -4.71 9.26
CA ALA A 73 -1.19 -5.21 9.82
C ALA A 73 -1.23 -6.73 10.04
N LYS A 74 -2.31 -7.24 10.63
CA LYS A 74 -2.53 -8.67 10.86
C LYS A 74 -2.64 -9.44 9.54
N ALA A 75 -3.35 -8.93 8.55
CA ALA A 75 -3.46 -9.51 7.22
C ALA A 75 -2.09 -9.62 6.50
N ASN A 76 -1.16 -8.72 6.82
CA ASN A 76 0.21 -8.77 6.32
C ASN A 76 1.19 -9.54 7.24
N ASN A 77 0.66 -10.31 8.20
CA ASN A 77 1.45 -11.10 9.15
C ASN A 77 2.44 -10.26 9.98
N MET A 78 2.08 -9.03 10.34
CA MET A 78 2.86 -8.22 11.26
C MET A 78 2.68 -8.77 12.70
N PRO A 79 3.76 -9.03 13.45
CA PRO A 79 3.65 -9.52 14.82
C PRO A 79 2.90 -8.54 15.74
N ASN A 80 2.02 -9.05 16.59
CA ASN A 80 1.24 -8.21 17.52
C ASN A 80 2.13 -7.32 18.39
N ASP A 81 3.25 -7.81 18.86
CA ASP A 81 4.23 -7.07 19.64
C ASP A 81 4.79 -5.85 18.87
N THR A 82 4.95 -5.98 17.55
CA THR A 82 5.40 -4.88 16.69
C THR A 82 4.30 -3.84 16.52
N ILE A 83 3.04 -4.27 16.40
CA ILE A 83 1.86 -3.39 16.32
C ILE A 83 1.73 -2.60 17.62
N GLU A 84 1.76 -3.26 18.77
CA GLU A 84 1.64 -2.63 20.09
C GLU A 84 2.77 -1.63 20.36
N ARG A 85 4.02 -2.00 20.02
CA ARG A 85 5.16 -1.07 20.12
C ARG A 85 4.98 0.15 19.23
N GLY A 86 4.42 -0.02 18.02
CA GLY A 86 4.09 1.06 17.11
C GLY A 86 3.07 2.02 17.73
N ILE A 87 1.99 1.49 18.30
CA ILE A 87 0.95 2.27 18.98
C ILE A 87 1.52 3.02 20.19
N LYS A 88 2.24 2.33 21.06
CA LYS A 88 2.88 2.94 22.25
C LYS A 88 3.85 4.05 21.88
N LYS A 89 4.67 3.82 20.85
CA LYS A 89 5.60 4.83 20.33
C LYS A 89 4.88 6.06 19.78
N ALA A 90 3.77 5.86 19.09
CA ALA A 90 2.98 6.95 18.52
C ALA A 90 2.21 7.74 19.58
N ALA A 91 1.72 7.08 20.64
CA ALA A 91 1.03 7.69 21.78
C ALA A 91 1.98 8.49 22.69
N GLY A 92 3.22 8.03 22.85
CA GLY A 92 4.26 8.79 23.54
C GLY A 92 4.77 9.91 22.63
N ASN A 93 4.89 11.12 23.14
CA ASN A 93 5.38 12.34 22.43
C ASN A 93 6.77 12.20 21.77
N ALA A 94 7.31 10.99 21.65
CA ALA A 94 8.64 10.71 21.14
C ALA A 94 8.77 10.80 19.61
N SER A 95 7.67 10.93 18.84
CA SER A 95 7.77 11.10 17.40
C SER A 95 7.50 12.54 16.99
N ALA A 96 8.56 13.35 16.96
CA ALA A 96 8.57 14.68 16.34
C ALA A 96 8.28 14.64 14.82
N ILE A 97 8.05 13.46 14.26
CA ILE A 97 7.80 13.27 12.83
C ILE A 97 6.30 13.38 12.57
N ASN A 98 5.93 14.46 11.91
CA ASN A 98 4.57 14.66 11.43
C ASN A 98 4.43 14.01 10.05
N TYR A 99 3.66 12.93 9.97
CA TYR A 99 3.23 12.38 8.69
C TYR A 99 1.96 13.08 8.22
N GLU A 100 1.90 13.37 6.93
CA GLU A 100 0.71 13.88 6.24
C GLU A 100 0.43 13.05 4.99
N THR A 101 -0.84 12.92 4.63
CA THR A 101 -1.24 12.33 3.36
C THR A 101 -1.31 13.43 2.31
N VAL A 102 -0.61 13.24 1.19
CA VAL A 102 -0.59 14.19 0.07
C VAL A 102 -1.03 13.45 -1.18
N ARG A 103 -2.03 14.01 -1.87
CA ARG A 103 -2.52 13.48 -3.14
C ARG A 103 -1.81 14.17 -4.30
N TYR A 104 -1.33 13.38 -5.23
CA TYR A 104 -0.79 13.81 -6.51
C TYR A 104 -1.63 13.23 -7.63
N GLU A 105 -1.84 14.03 -8.66
CA GLU A 105 -2.63 13.69 -9.82
C GLU A 105 -1.81 13.90 -11.08
N GLY A 106 -2.08 13.11 -12.10
CA GLY A 106 -1.37 13.28 -13.36
C GLY A 106 -1.78 12.27 -14.42
N TYR A 107 -1.11 12.35 -15.52
CA TYR A 107 -1.33 11.48 -16.67
C TYR A 107 -0.09 10.61 -16.90
N GLY A 108 -0.32 9.32 -17.08
CA GLY A 108 0.65 8.38 -17.59
C GLY A 108 0.74 8.39 -19.11
N PRO A 109 1.50 7.45 -19.70
CA PRO A 109 1.56 7.24 -21.14
C PRO A 109 0.14 7.07 -21.72
N ASN A 110 -0.06 7.57 -22.93
CA ASN A 110 -1.35 7.49 -23.64
C ASN A 110 -2.55 8.11 -22.91
N GLY A 111 -2.30 9.06 -22.00
CA GLY A 111 -3.36 9.79 -21.31
C GLY A 111 -4.04 9.03 -20.17
N ILE A 112 -3.42 7.99 -19.63
CA ILE A 112 -3.95 7.22 -18.49
C ILE A 112 -3.99 8.13 -17.26
N ALA A 113 -5.18 8.32 -16.67
CA ALA A 113 -5.33 9.07 -15.43
C ALA A 113 -4.75 8.28 -14.24
N ILE A 114 -3.94 8.96 -13.42
CA ILE A 114 -3.26 8.36 -12.26
C ILE A 114 -3.45 9.27 -11.05
N ILE A 115 -3.95 8.67 -9.94
CA ILE A 115 -3.95 9.29 -8.61
C ILE A 115 -2.93 8.56 -7.74
N VAL A 116 -2.12 9.32 -7.01
CA VAL A 116 -1.12 8.80 -6.06
C VAL A 116 -1.36 9.43 -4.71
N ASP A 117 -1.79 8.64 -3.73
CA ASP A 117 -1.85 9.04 -2.33
C ASP A 117 -0.56 8.64 -1.64
N ALA A 118 0.16 9.62 -1.14
CA ALA A 118 1.46 9.43 -0.50
C ALA A 118 1.44 9.88 0.96
N LEU A 119 1.82 8.98 1.86
CA LEU A 119 2.04 9.27 3.27
C LEU A 119 3.49 9.71 3.47
N THR A 120 3.71 10.96 3.88
CA THR A 120 5.04 11.55 3.94
C THR A 120 5.27 12.41 5.18
N ASP A 121 6.52 12.45 5.60
CA ASP A 121 7.07 13.39 6.59
C ASP A 121 7.71 14.63 5.93
N ASN A 122 7.85 14.61 4.58
CA ASN A 122 8.46 15.71 3.83
C ASN A 122 7.83 15.85 2.44
N ARG A 123 6.94 16.81 2.34
CA ARG A 123 6.18 17.12 1.14
C ARG A 123 7.04 17.43 -0.09
N ASN A 124 8.09 18.21 0.11
CA ASN A 124 8.96 18.64 -0.99
C ASN A 124 9.75 17.47 -1.59
N ARG A 125 10.31 16.62 -0.71
CA ARG A 125 11.01 15.40 -1.13
C ARG A 125 10.08 14.47 -1.89
N THR A 126 8.87 14.25 -1.37
CA THR A 126 7.89 13.36 -2.00
C THR A 126 7.41 13.91 -3.33
N ALA A 127 7.12 15.21 -3.42
CA ALA A 127 6.74 15.86 -4.68
C ALA A 127 7.81 15.68 -5.77
N ALA A 128 9.09 15.85 -5.41
CA ALA A 128 10.21 15.65 -6.35
C ALA A 128 10.28 14.18 -6.81
N ASN A 129 10.13 13.23 -5.88
CA ASN A 129 10.17 11.81 -6.19
C ASN A 129 9.00 11.37 -7.08
N VAL A 130 7.77 11.81 -6.77
CA VAL A 130 6.58 11.51 -7.57
C VAL A 130 6.74 12.07 -8.98
N ARG A 131 7.16 13.32 -9.11
CA ARG A 131 7.41 13.96 -10.43
C ARG A 131 8.45 13.17 -11.23
N ASN A 132 9.55 12.76 -10.60
CA ASN A 132 10.57 11.94 -11.24
C ASN A 132 10.04 10.57 -11.70
N CYS A 133 9.18 9.92 -10.89
CA CYS A 133 8.54 8.66 -11.27
C CYS A 133 7.62 8.82 -12.49
N PHE A 134 6.78 9.87 -12.51
CA PHE A 134 5.93 10.17 -13.67
C PHE A 134 6.76 10.41 -14.92
N THR A 135 7.78 11.26 -14.84
CA THR A 135 8.65 11.58 -15.99
C THR A 135 9.36 10.35 -16.52
N LYS A 136 9.92 9.51 -15.63
CA LYS A 136 10.56 8.24 -16.04
C LYS A 136 9.59 7.24 -16.66
N GLY A 137 8.33 7.27 -16.24
CA GLY A 137 7.25 6.46 -16.79
C GLY A 137 6.65 7.01 -18.09
N GLY A 138 7.16 8.12 -18.64
CA GLY A 138 6.61 8.76 -19.83
C GLY A 138 5.30 9.54 -19.59
N GLY A 139 5.04 9.88 -18.32
CA GLY A 139 3.88 10.64 -17.89
C GLY A 139 4.23 12.03 -17.36
N ASN A 140 3.24 12.74 -16.84
CA ASN A 140 3.39 14.08 -16.28
C ASN A 140 2.47 14.26 -15.06
N VAL A 141 2.99 14.92 -14.02
CA VAL A 141 2.19 15.35 -12.88
C VAL A 141 1.42 16.62 -13.27
N GLY A 142 0.12 16.58 -13.07
CA GLY A 142 -0.78 17.71 -13.30
C GLY A 142 -1.05 18.53 -12.04
N THR A 143 -1.99 19.45 -12.15
CA THR A 143 -2.54 20.19 -11.02
C THR A 143 -3.54 19.36 -10.25
N GLN A 144 -3.76 19.69 -8.99
CA GLN A 144 -4.79 19.04 -8.17
C GLN A 144 -6.18 19.18 -8.83
N GLY A 145 -6.92 18.08 -8.90
CA GLY A 145 -8.24 18.03 -9.56
C GLY A 145 -8.19 17.70 -11.07
N CYS A 146 -6.99 17.57 -11.67
CA CYS A 146 -6.89 17.37 -13.12
C CYS A 146 -7.40 15.99 -13.59
N VAL A 147 -7.40 14.98 -12.71
CA VAL A 147 -7.92 13.63 -13.02
C VAL A 147 -8.91 13.12 -11.98
N ALA A 148 -9.02 13.75 -10.81
CA ALA A 148 -9.87 13.28 -9.72
C ALA A 148 -11.33 13.10 -10.13
N TYR A 149 -11.84 13.94 -11.03
CA TYR A 149 -13.21 13.87 -11.55
C TYR A 149 -13.50 12.59 -12.36
N MET A 150 -12.49 11.85 -12.78
CA MET A 150 -12.63 10.58 -13.51
C MET A 150 -12.78 9.38 -12.56
N PHE A 151 -12.64 9.59 -11.25
CA PHE A 151 -12.64 8.52 -10.26
C PHE A 151 -13.82 8.70 -9.30
N ASP A 152 -14.58 7.63 -9.12
CA ASP A 152 -15.59 7.53 -8.06
C ASP A 152 -14.99 6.73 -6.90
N GLU A 153 -15.03 7.28 -5.70
CA GLU A 153 -14.65 6.56 -4.49
C GLU A 153 -15.83 5.68 -4.05
N LYS A 154 -15.62 4.37 -4.09
CA LYS A 154 -16.65 3.37 -3.75
C LYS A 154 -16.09 2.34 -2.80
N GLY A 155 -16.93 1.91 -1.84
CA GLY A 155 -16.66 0.72 -1.04
C GLY A 155 -16.91 -0.56 -1.85
N GLN A 156 -16.10 -1.58 -1.64
CA GLN A 156 -16.31 -2.90 -2.19
C GLN A 156 -16.36 -3.92 -1.05
N ILE A 157 -17.44 -4.67 -0.99
CA ILE A 157 -17.59 -5.81 -0.09
C ILE A 157 -17.46 -7.06 -0.94
N ILE A 158 -16.50 -7.91 -0.62
CA ILE A 158 -16.29 -9.20 -1.29
C ILE A 158 -16.71 -10.28 -0.31
N ILE A 159 -17.70 -11.06 -0.71
CA ILE A 159 -18.21 -12.21 0.05
C ILE A 159 -17.91 -13.46 -0.77
N ASP A 160 -17.16 -14.40 -0.17
CA ASP A 160 -16.87 -15.66 -0.82
C ASP A 160 -18.12 -16.52 -0.83
N LYS A 161 -18.54 -16.96 -2.03
CA LYS A 161 -19.75 -17.77 -2.20
C LYS A 161 -19.63 -19.16 -1.54
N GLU A 162 -18.40 -19.65 -1.39
CA GLU A 162 -18.14 -20.95 -0.74
C GLU A 162 -18.24 -20.85 0.81
N GLU A 163 -18.08 -19.63 1.37
CA GLU A 163 -18.15 -19.36 2.81
C GLU A 163 -19.50 -18.76 3.23
N CYS A 164 -20.38 -18.46 2.29
CA CYS A 164 -21.67 -17.81 2.55
C CYS A 164 -22.84 -18.73 2.16
N ASP A 165 -23.60 -19.15 3.17
CA ASP A 165 -24.80 -19.98 3.00
C ASP A 165 -26.06 -19.16 2.59
N MET A 166 -25.95 -17.84 2.43
CA MET A 166 -27.07 -16.97 2.06
C MET A 166 -27.23 -16.90 0.55
N ASP A 167 -28.49 -16.84 0.12
CA ASP A 167 -28.83 -16.60 -1.28
C ASP A 167 -28.33 -15.19 -1.71
N PRO A 168 -27.72 -15.04 -2.91
CA PRO A 168 -27.26 -13.75 -3.41
C PRO A 168 -28.34 -12.65 -3.44
N ASP A 169 -29.61 -13.01 -3.68
CA ASP A 169 -30.71 -12.06 -3.72
C ASP A 169 -31.10 -11.59 -2.31
N GLU A 170 -30.99 -12.47 -1.31
CA GLU A 170 -31.22 -12.14 0.10
C GLU A 170 -30.08 -11.26 0.66
N LEU A 171 -28.86 -11.52 0.22
CA LEU A 171 -27.68 -10.73 0.60
C LEU A 171 -27.72 -9.28 0.08
N MET A 172 -28.36 -9.05 -1.08
CA MET A 172 -28.53 -7.70 -1.64
C MET A 172 -29.61 -6.89 -0.94
N MET A 173 -30.46 -7.51 -0.16
CA MET A 173 -31.57 -6.88 0.55
C MET A 173 -31.23 -6.54 2.02
N THR A 174 -30.10 -7.00 2.54
CA THR A 174 -29.62 -6.78 3.90
C THR A 174 -28.61 -5.63 3.96
#